data_b6b45cdb5350d9b08ff553dba94466bc
#
_entry.id   b6b45cdb5350d9b08ff553dba94466bc
#
_cell.length_a   1.000
_cell.length_b   1.000
_cell.length_c   1.000
_cell.angle_alpha   90.00
_cell.angle_beta   90.00
_cell.angle_gamma   90.00
#
_symmetry.space_group_name_H-M   'P 1'
#
loop_
_entity.id
_entity.type
_entity.pdbx_description
1 polymer ?
#
loop_
_entity_poly.entity_id
_entity_poly.type
_entity_poly.pdbx_seq_one_letter_code
_entity_poly.pdbx_strand_id
1 'polypeptide(L)'
;MRRVLLILWAGVLLVPVARAQGDHIEAGIFGDYFRHSQTDTNLGGVGVRLGLKVLPHIKVEGEMAYDFQQTFGEDFISGPGGIVVQDSPIHILHGEFGPKVELGHWRIRPFLVAKAGFDKFFINACPVTFSCGASQIVNIHQSSVNAVFYPGGGLEGHLGPVGLRWDVGDEMYFNSGTHHNLRMAFGPFIRF
;
A
#
# COMPACT_ATOMS: atom_id res chain seq x y z
N MET A 1 6.71 27.56 1.42
CA MET A 1 5.80 26.47 1.81
C MET A 1 4.31 26.83 1.63
N ARG A 2 3.83 27.99 2.02
CA ARG A 2 2.41 28.40 1.88
C ARG A 2 1.88 28.48 0.43
N ARG A 3 2.73 28.81 -0.55
CA ARG A 3 2.37 28.91 -1.98
C ARG A 3 2.24 27.56 -2.68
N VAL A 4 2.96 26.54 -2.23
CA VAL A 4 2.88 25.16 -2.79
C VAL A 4 1.58 24.48 -2.33
N LEU A 5 1.13 24.75 -1.09
CA LEU A 5 -0.14 24.22 -0.59
C LEU A 5 -1.34 24.79 -1.36
N LEU A 6 -1.30 26.08 -1.73
CA LEU A 6 -2.37 26.71 -2.51
C LEU A 6 -2.47 26.18 -3.95
N ILE A 7 -1.35 25.79 -4.55
CA ILE A 7 -1.34 25.19 -5.91
C ILE A 7 -1.91 23.77 -5.87
N LEU A 8 -1.63 23.00 -4.82
CA LEU A 8 -2.22 21.67 -4.61
C LEU A 8 -3.75 21.76 -4.41
N TRP A 9 -4.24 22.75 -3.65
CA TRP A 9 -5.67 22.98 -3.44
C TRP A 9 -6.38 23.47 -4.71
N ALA A 10 -5.73 24.32 -5.51
CA ALA A 10 -6.28 24.78 -6.79
C ALA A 10 -6.36 23.66 -7.84
N GLY A 11 -5.45 22.70 -7.81
CA GLY A 11 -5.47 21.53 -8.71
C GLY A 11 -6.64 20.59 -8.44
N VAL A 12 -7.08 20.46 -7.19
CA VAL A 12 -8.24 19.63 -6.79
C VAL A 12 -9.57 20.27 -7.20
N LEU A 13 -9.63 21.61 -7.31
CA LEU A 13 -10.87 22.33 -7.67
C LEU A 13 -11.07 22.47 -9.19
N LEU A 14 -10.09 22.12 -10.01
CA LEU A 14 -10.15 22.24 -11.48
C LEU A 14 -10.42 20.89 -12.19
N VAL A 15 -10.84 19.86 -11.47
CA VAL A 15 -11.41 18.69 -12.12
C VAL A 15 -12.74 19.12 -12.71
N PRO A 16 -12.86 19.30 -14.05
CA PRO A 16 -14.15 19.56 -14.63
C PRO A 16 -15.03 18.39 -14.22
N VAL A 17 -16.18 18.69 -13.63
CA VAL A 17 -17.25 17.70 -13.43
C VAL A 17 -17.74 17.39 -14.85
N ALA A 18 -16.95 16.62 -15.58
CA ALA A 18 -17.37 15.98 -16.79
C ALA A 18 -18.54 15.10 -16.34
N ARG A 19 -19.75 15.42 -16.79
CA ARG A 19 -20.90 14.56 -16.72
C ARG A 19 -20.60 13.36 -17.61
N ALA A 20 -19.68 12.52 -17.16
CA ALA A 20 -19.46 11.21 -17.75
C ALA A 20 -20.68 10.37 -17.38
N GLN A 21 -21.54 10.15 -18.33
CA GLN A 21 -22.71 9.26 -18.24
C GLN A 21 -22.26 7.78 -18.21
N GLY A 22 -21.22 7.45 -17.46
CA GLY A 22 -20.78 6.08 -17.31
C GLY A 22 -19.69 5.97 -16.25
N ASP A 23 -19.89 5.10 -15.27
CA ASP A 23 -18.91 4.69 -14.25
C ASP A 23 -17.72 3.95 -14.90
N HIS A 24 -17.00 4.60 -15.82
CA HIS A 24 -15.92 3.94 -16.57
C HIS A 24 -14.56 4.04 -15.88
N ILE A 25 -14.34 5.15 -15.19
CA ILE A 25 -13.07 5.43 -14.51
C ILE A 25 -13.34 5.68 -13.04
N GLU A 26 -12.48 5.15 -12.20
CA GLU A 26 -12.47 5.35 -10.77
C GLU A 26 -11.09 5.84 -10.34
N ALA A 27 -11.04 6.92 -9.57
CA ALA A 27 -9.81 7.41 -8.97
C ALA A 27 -10.00 7.60 -7.48
N GLY A 28 -9.03 7.17 -6.69
CA GLY A 28 -9.11 7.25 -5.23
C GLY A 28 -7.76 7.49 -4.58
N ILE A 29 -7.84 8.00 -3.37
CA ILE A 29 -6.72 8.06 -2.43
C ILE A 29 -7.09 7.23 -1.22
N PHE A 30 -6.10 6.64 -0.55
CA PHE A 30 -6.38 5.81 0.62
C PHE A 30 -5.27 5.91 1.65
N GLY A 31 -5.64 5.70 2.91
CA GLY A 31 -4.70 5.36 3.96
C GLY A 31 -4.42 3.86 3.89
N ASP A 32 -3.16 3.49 4.04
CA ASP A 32 -2.70 2.11 4.02
C ASP A 32 -2.24 1.70 5.42
N TYR A 33 -2.57 0.48 5.80
CA TYR A 33 -2.07 -0.18 6.99
C TYR A 33 -1.48 -1.52 6.58
N PHE A 34 -0.22 -1.70 6.85
CA PHE A 34 0.53 -2.89 6.50
C PHE A 34 1.16 -3.51 7.75
N ARG A 35 0.85 -4.78 8.03
CA ARG A 35 1.48 -5.55 9.10
C ARG A 35 2.45 -6.55 8.50
N HIS A 36 3.73 -6.27 8.70
CA HIS A 36 4.81 -7.15 8.28
C HIS A 36 4.95 -8.30 9.27
N SER A 37 4.63 -9.53 8.83
CA SER A 37 4.53 -10.70 9.71
C SER A 37 5.87 -11.20 10.23
N GLN A 38 6.97 -10.97 9.51
CA GLN A 38 8.30 -11.46 9.92
C GLN A 38 8.91 -10.66 11.06
N THR A 39 8.64 -9.35 11.09
CA THR A 39 9.18 -8.44 12.12
C THR A 39 8.13 -8.00 13.13
N ASP A 40 6.88 -8.48 12.97
CA ASP A 40 5.69 -8.05 13.75
C ASP A 40 5.52 -6.52 13.80
N THR A 41 5.93 -5.86 12.70
CA THR A 41 5.94 -4.40 12.59
C THR A 41 4.68 -3.92 11.89
N ASN A 42 4.08 -2.87 12.44
CA ASN A 42 2.92 -2.21 11.86
C ASN A 42 3.37 -0.93 11.16
N LEU A 43 3.07 -0.82 9.89
CA LEU A 43 3.37 0.35 9.06
C LEU A 43 2.07 1.04 8.69
N GLY A 44 2.11 2.34 8.60
CA GLY A 44 1.00 3.15 8.10
C GLY A 44 1.46 3.99 6.92
N GLY A 45 0.63 4.10 5.91
CA GLY A 45 0.97 4.76 4.67
C GLY A 45 -0.18 5.49 4.01
N VAL A 46 0.09 5.96 2.82
CA VAL A 46 -0.89 6.57 1.92
C VAL A 46 -0.69 6.06 0.50
N GLY A 47 -1.78 5.94 -0.23
CA GLY A 47 -1.73 5.48 -1.61
C GLY A 47 -2.73 6.16 -2.51
N VAL A 48 -2.54 5.90 -3.79
CA VAL A 48 -3.43 6.33 -4.88
C VAL A 48 -3.87 5.11 -5.67
N ARG A 49 -5.07 5.16 -6.21
CA ARG A 49 -5.68 4.07 -6.98
C ARG A 49 -6.38 4.61 -8.19
N LEU A 50 -6.24 3.89 -9.30
CA LEU A 50 -6.96 4.13 -10.54
C LEU A 50 -7.61 2.83 -11.00
N GLY A 51 -8.89 2.89 -11.36
CA GLY A 51 -9.65 1.76 -11.86
C GLY A 51 -10.31 2.08 -13.20
N LEU A 52 -10.30 1.09 -14.10
CA LEU A 52 -10.96 1.15 -15.40
C LEU A 52 -11.99 0.03 -15.49
N LYS A 53 -13.23 0.37 -15.80
CA LYS A 53 -14.29 -0.62 -16.00
C LYS A 53 -14.13 -1.26 -17.36
N VAL A 54 -13.93 -2.56 -17.36
CA VAL A 54 -13.77 -3.38 -18.57
C VAL A 54 -15.07 -4.13 -18.89
N LEU A 55 -15.75 -4.62 -17.87
CA LEU A 55 -17.02 -5.33 -17.98
C LEU A 55 -18.00 -4.81 -16.90
N PRO A 56 -19.30 -5.10 -16.97
CA PRO A 56 -20.30 -4.57 -16.02
C PRO A 56 -19.96 -4.73 -14.54
N HIS A 57 -19.25 -5.80 -14.17
CA HIS A 57 -18.86 -6.13 -12.79
C HIS A 57 -17.35 -6.25 -12.60
N ILE A 58 -16.57 -6.04 -13.66
CA ILE A 58 -15.12 -6.23 -13.64
C ILE A 58 -14.44 -4.92 -13.98
N LYS A 59 -13.58 -4.48 -13.06
CA LYS A 59 -12.66 -3.37 -13.24
C LYS A 59 -11.23 -3.91 -13.24
N VAL A 60 -10.36 -3.22 -13.91
CA VAL A 60 -8.92 -3.40 -13.78
C VAL A 60 -8.38 -2.22 -13.00
N GLU A 61 -7.67 -2.50 -11.93
CA GLU A 61 -7.15 -1.49 -11.01
C GLU A 61 -5.63 -1.51 -10.99
N GLY A 62 -5.05 -0.31 -10.93
CA GLY A 62 -3.67 -0.09 -10.55
C GLY A 62 -3.61 0.77 -9.30
N GLU A 63 -2.73 0.42 -8.38
CA GLU A 63 -2.50 1.22 -7.18
C GLU A 63 -1.03 1.33 -6.85
N MET A 64 -0.71 2.39 -6.13
CA MET A 64 0.61 2.64 -5.58
C MET A 64 0.45 3.20 -4.18
N ALA A 65 1.16 2.63 -3.21
CA ALA A 65 1.16 3.06 -1.83
C ALA A 65 2.58 3.23 -1.31
N TYR A 66 2.74 4.16 -0.39
CA TYR A 66 3.99 4.42 0.31
C TYR A 66 3.75 4.38 1.81
N ASP A 67 4.38 3.41 2.47
CA ASP A 67 4.34 3.25 3.91
C ASP A 67 5.46 4.03 4.56
N PHE A 68 5.07 4.84 5.55
CA PHE A 68 5.96 5.72 6.27
C PHE A 68 6.92 4.92 7.16
N GLN A 69 8.07 5.50 7.35
CA GLN A 69 9.10 4.96 8.20
C GLN A 69 8.61 4.61 9.60
N GLN A 70 8.84 3.37 9.98
CA GLN A 70 8.79 2.91 11.36
C GLN A 70 10.20 2.52 11.81
N THR A 71 10.48 2.77 13.07
CA THR A 71 11.75 2.43 13.68
C THR A 71 11.53 1.25 14.60
N PHE A 72 12.27 0.16 14.40
CA PHE A 72 12.29 -0.92 15.39
C PHE A 72 13.66 -0.98 16.04
N GLY A 73 13.64 -1.17 17.36
CA GLY A 73 14.83 -1.43 18.13
C GLY A 73 15.22 -2.90 17.98
N GLU A 74 16.44 -3.14 17.56
CA GLU A 74 17.06 -4.46 17.61
C GLU A 74 18.11 -4.51 18.70
N ASP A 75 18.05 -5.53 19.54
CA ASP A 75 19.04 -5.76 20.58
C ASP A 75 20.24 -6.50 19.99
N PHE A 76 21.38 -5.83 19.94
CA PHE A 76 22.63 -6.44 19.52
C PHE A 76 23.52 -6.69 20.74
N ILE A 77 24.04 -7.90 20.86
CA ILE A 77 25.08 -8.21 21.85
C ILE A 77 26.43 -7.86 21.24
N SER A 78 26.99 -6.71 21.60
CA SER A 78 28.33 -6.31 21.17
C SER A 78 29.35 -6.56 22.27
N GLY A 79 30.11 -7.65 22.18
CA GLY A 79 31.21 -7.95 23.08
C GLY A 79 30.81 -8.33 24.52
N PRO A 80 31.78 -8.46 25.44
CA PRO A 80 31.48 -8.94 26.79
C PRO A 80 30.69 -7.89 27.59
N GLY A 81 29.35 -7.96 27.49
CA GLY A 81 28.42 -7.28 28.38
C GLY A 81 27.70 -6.02 27.86
N GLY A 82 27.80 -5.68 26.60
CA GLY A 82 27.08 -4.54 26.03
C GLY A 82 25.92 -4.96 25.12
N ILE A 83 24.69 -4.53 25.44
CA ILE A 83 23.56 -4.56 24.52
C ILE A 83 23.52 -3.20 23.83
N VAL A 84 23.63 -3.18 22.50
CA VAL A 84 23.42 -1.98 21.69
C VAL A 84 22.10 -2.12 21.01
N VAL A 85 21.13 -1.25 21.34
CA VAL A 85 19.86 -1.12 20.63
C VAL A 85 20.10 -0.22 19.44
N GLN A 86 19.92 -0.73 18.23
CA GLN A 86 20.03 0.06 17.02
C GLN A 86 18.67 0.15 16.34
N ASP A 87 18.25 1.37 16.06
CA ASP A 87 17.02 1.68 15.36
C ASP A 87 17.24 1.59 13.84
N SER A 88 16.53 0.69 13.17
CA SER A 88 16.58 0.54 11.71
C SER A 88 15.29 1.05 11.08
N PRO A 89 15.32 2.19 10.38
CA PRO A 89 14.14 2.73 9.71
C PRO A 89 13.84 1.97 8.42
N ILE A 90 12.60 1.51 8.27
CA ILE A 90 12.09 0.87 7.05
C ILE A 90 10.96 1.70 6.47
N HIS A 91 10.97 1.87 5.15
CA HIS A 91 9.82 2.33 4.37
C HIS A 91 9.57 1.36 3.23
N ILE A 92 8.31 1.27 2.80
CA ILE A 92 7.92 0.34 1.75
C ILE A 92 7.16 1.12 0.66
N LEU A 93 7.50 0.85 -0.59
CA LEU A 93 6.75 1.32 -1.74
C LEU A 93 6.11 0.11 -2.41
N HIS A 94 4.77 0.08 -2.43
CA HIS A 94 3.98 -0.94 -3.10
C HIS A 94 3.51 -0.44 -4.45
N GLY A 95 3.52 -1.30 -5.45
CA GLY A 95 2.91 -1.04 -6.75
C GLY A 95 2.21 -2.29 -7.25
N GLU A 96 0.89 -2.24 -7.40
CA GLU A 96 0.07 -3.39 -7.72
C GLU A 96 -0.93 -3.10 -8.84
N PHE A 97 -1.25 -4.13 -9.61
CA PHE A 97 -2.18 -4.08 -10.72
C PHE A 97 -2.95 -5.40 -10.83
N GLY A 98 -4.26 -5.33 -11.10
CA GLY A 98 -5.06 -6.54 -11.29
C GLY A 98 -6.56 -6.31 -11.37
N PRO A 99 -7.34 -7.37 -11.53
CA PRO A 99 -8.79 -7.32 -11.61
C PRO A 99 -9.44 -7.09 -10.24
N LYS A 100 -10.53 -6.32 -10.26
CA LYS A 100 -11.53 -6.20 -9.20
C LYS A 100 -12.86 -6.69 -9.73
N VAL A 101 -13.55 -7.56 -8.98
CA VAL A 101 -14.88 -8.06 -9.28
C VAL A 101 -15.86 -7.52 -8.26
N GLU A 102 -16.81 -6.70 -8.70
CA GLU A 102 -17.88 -6.15 -7.86
C GLU A 102 -19.06 -7.13 -7.77
N LEU A 103 -19.51 -7.39 -6.55
CA LEU A 103 -20.61 -8.30 -6.27
C LEU A 103 -21.89 -7.49 -6.00
N GLY A 104 -22.75 -7.39 -6.99
CA GLY A 104 -24.06 -6.73 -6.88
C GLY A 104 -24.10 -5.28 -7.38
N HIS A 105 -25.32 -4.69 -7.34
CA HIS A 105 -25.63 -3.35 -7.88
C HIS A 105 -26.10 -2.36 -6.81
N TRP A 106 -25.92 -2.69 -5.53
CA TRP A 106 -26.41 -1.87 -4.43
C TRP A 106 -25.52 -0.65 -4.17
N ARG A 107 -25.98 0.25 -3.31
CA ARG A 107 -25.17 1.39 -2.87
C ARG A 107 -23.94 0.99 -2.06
N ILE A 108 -24.01 -0.16 -1.39
CA ILE A 108 -22.87 -0.82 -0.73
C ILE A 108 -22.61 -2.09 -1.50
N ARG A 109 -21.40 -2.23 -2.04
CA ARG A 109 -21.01 -3.36 -2.89
C ARG A 109 -19.81 -4.07 -2.28
N PRO A 110 -19.97 -5.34 -1.93
CA PRO A 110 -18.79 -6.17 -1.68
C PRO A 110 -18.03 -6.41 -3.00
N PHE A 111 -16.74 -6.57 -2.91
CA PHE A 111 -15.88 -6.87 -4.06
C PHE A 111 -14.74 -7.80 -3.67
N LEU A 112 -14.17 -8.44 -4.67
CA LEU A 112 -12.94 -9.22 -4.57
C LEU A 112 -11.90 -8.62 -5.49
N VAL A 113 -10.64 -8.71 -5.08
CA VAL A 113 -9.47 -8.29 -5.88
C VAL A 113 -8.43 -9.38 -5.92
N ALA A 114 -7.70 -9.44 -7.03
CA ALA A 114 -6.50 -10.24 -7.15
C ALA A 114 -5.49 -9.41 -7.95
N LYS A 115 -4.46 -8.91 -7.28
CA LYS A 115 -3.47 -8.01 -7.88
C LYS A 115 -2.09 -8.65 -7.82
N ALA A 116 -1.27 -8.31 -8.79
CA ALA A 116 0.14 -8.65 -8.82
C ALA A 116 0.97 -7.39 -9.00
N GLY A 117 2.17 -7.39 -8.45
CA GLY A 117 2.99 -6.19 -8.49
C GLY A 117 4.36 -6.38 -7.88
N PHE A 118 4.83 -5.33 -7.24
CA PHE A 118 6.12 -5.31 -6.59
C PHE A 118 6.08 -4.53 -5.28
N ASP A 119 6.93 -4.96 -4.33
CA ASP A 119 7.30 -4.23 -3.15
C ASP A 119 8.75 -3.82 -3.24
N LYS A 120 9.02 -2.57 -2.92
CA LYS A 120 10.38 -2.07 -2.77
C LYS A 120 10.61 -1.64 -1.34
N PHE A 121 11.47 -2.37 -0.66
CA PHE A 121 11.93 -2.04 0.70
C PHE A 121 13.10 -1.07 0.62
N PHE A 122 13.02 0.01 1.39
CA PHE A 122 14.11 0.94 1.61
C PHE A 122 14.56 0.79 3.06
N ILE A 123 15.76 0.27 3.23
CA ILE A 123 16.40 0.15 4.54
C ILE A 123 17.58 1.12 4.54
N ASN A 124 17.59 2.07 5.47
CA ASN A 124 18.74 2.92 5.65
C ASN A 124 19.88 2.08 6.23
N ALA A 125 20.97 1.98 5.47
CA ALA A 125 22.11 1.16 5.82
C ALA A 125 22.69 1.54 7.19
N CYS A 126 22.97 0.53 7.99
CA CYS A 126 23.77 0.70 9.19
C CYS A 126 25.17 1.26 8.86
N PRO A 127 25.79 2.01 9.77
CA PRO A 127 27.19 2.40 9.63
C PRO A 127 28.08 1.16 9.42
N VAL A 128 29.05 1.26 8.52
CA VAL A 128 29.90 0.17 7.99
C VAL A 128 30.70 -0.61 9.06
N THR A 129 30.66 -0.18 10.32
CA THR A 129 31.39 -0.75 11.45
C THR A 129 30.69 -1.93 12.15
N PHE A 130 29.41 -2.15 11.86
CA PHE A 130 28.63 -3.24 12.48
C PHE A 130 27.90 -4.05 11.41
N SER A 131 27.99 -5.38 11.46
CA SER A 131 27.16 -6.26 10.67
C SER A 131 25.72 -6.16 11.18
N CYS A 132 24.84 -5.58 10.39
CA CYS A 132 23.41 -5.50 10.73
C CYS A 132 22.80 -6.89 10.77
N GLY A 133 22.50 -7.39 11.97
CA GLY A 133 21.83 -8.67 12.18
C GLY A 133 20.45 -8.71 11.50
N ALA A 134 19.70 -7.59 11.50
CA ALA A 134 18.38 -7.46 10.87
C ALA A 134 18.39 -7.83 9.39
N SER A 135 19.35 -7.33 8.64
CA SER A 135 19.44 -7.63 7.20
C SER A 135 19.73 -9.11 6.91
N GLN A 136 20.34 -9.80 7.87
CA GLN A 136 20.60 -11.25 7.77
C GLN A 136 19.39 -12.09 8.21
N ILE A 137 18.66 -11.64 9.24
CA ILE A 137 17.49 -12.37 9.75
C ILE A 137 16.32 -12.29 8.78
N VAL A 138 16.09 -11.12 8.18
CA VAL A 138 14.93 -10.88 7.30
C VAL A 138 15.27 -11.16 5.83
N ASN A 139 16.51 -11.49 5.51
CA ASN A 139 17.02 -11.72 4.14
C ASN A 139 16.69 -10.56 3.18
N ILE A 140 16.52 -9.36 3.73
CA ILE A 140 16.25 -8.14 2.97
C ILE A 140 17.59 -7.51 2.63
N HIS A 141 18.06 -7.70 1.41
CA HIS A 141 19.22 -6.98 0.90
C HIS A 141 18.85 -5.51 0.69
N GLN A 142 19.80 -4.62 0.89
CA GLN A 142 19.65 -3.20 0.64
C GLN A 142 18.86 -2.95 -0.67
N SER A 143 17.65 -2.34 -0.54
CA SER A 143 16.81 -1.97 -1.67
C SER A 143 16.43 -3.13 -2.61
N SER A 144 15.88 -4.22 -2.06
CA SER A 144 15.34 -5.33 -2.86
C SER A 144 13.94 -4.99 -3.39
N VAL A 145 13.73 -5.30 -4.66
CA VAL A 145 12.40 -5.29 -5.27
C VAL A 145 11.92 -6.74 -5.30
N ASN A 146 10.80 -7.02 -4.67
CA ASN A 146 10.20 -8.35 -4.60
C ASN A 146 8.90 -8.37 -5.40
N ALA A 147 8.61 -9.50 -6.05
CA ALA A 147 7.32 -9.70 -6.65
C ALA A 147 6.25 -9.91 -5.58
N VAL A 148 5.05 -9.37 -5.81
CA VAL A 148 3.93 -9.41 -4.89
C VAL A 148 2.70 -9.98 -5.57
N PHE A 149 1.89 -10.70 -4.79
CA PHE A 149 0.54 -11.09 -5.15
C PHE A 149 -0.40 -10.77 -3.98
N TYR A 150 -1.47 -10.03 -4.27
CA TYR A 150 -2.45 -9.54 -3.29
C TYR A 150 -3.85 -10.06 -3.61
N PRO A 151 -4.28 -11.20 -3.07
CA PRO A 151 -5.67 -11.59 -3.00
C PRO A 151 -6.35 -10.87 -1.84
N GLY A 152 -7.47 -10.21 -2.11
CA GLY A 152 -8.20 -9.46 -1.10
C GLY A 152 -9.66 -9.26 -1.45
N GLY A 153 -10.33 -8.52 -0.61
CA GLY A 153 -11.71 -8.14 -0.81
C GLY A 153 -12.12 -7.02 0.13
N GLY A 154 -13.30 -6.48 -0.08
CA GLY A 154 -13.74 -5.37 0.74
C GLY A 154 -15.15 -4.92 0.44
N LEU A 155 -15.45 -3.73 0.92
CA LEU A 155 -16.73 -3.06 0.74
C LEU A 155 -16.49 -1.67 0.16
N GLU A 156 -17.29 -1.30 -0.81
CA GLU A 156 -17.36 0.07 -1.31
C GLU A 156 -18.78 0.60 -1.22
N GLY A 157 -18.91 1.82 -0.75
CA GLY A 157 -20.19 2.55 -0.72
C GLY A 157 -20.07 3.83 -1.51
N HIS A 158 -21.11 4.20 -2.28
CA HIS A 158 -21.09 5.41 -3.09
C HIS A 158 -22.40 6.19 -2.99
N LEU A 159 -22.26 7.51 -3.04
CA LEU A 159 -23.34 8.50 -3.13
C LEU A 159 -23.06 9.40 -4.34
N GLY A 160 -23.72 9.10 -5.47
CA GLY A 160 -23.40 9.76 -6.74
C GLY A 160 -21.97 9.42 -7.21
N PRO A 161 -21.19 10.42 -7.62
CA PRO A 161 -19.84 10.20 -8.12
C PRO A 161 -18.79 9.92 -7.03
N VAL A 162 -19.11 10.18 -5.76
CA VAL A 162 -18.17 10.03 -4.64
C VAL A 162 -18.50 8.78 -3.85
N GLY A 163 -17.46 8.08 -3.39
CA GLY A 163 -17.62 6.91 -2.54
C GLY A 163 -16.52 6.78 -1.50
N LEU A 164 -16.72 5.81 -0.62
CA LEU A 164 -15.75 5.32 0.35
C LEU A 164 -15.50 3.84 0.09
N ARG A 165 -14.25 3.43 0.23
CA ARG A 165 -13.86 2.05 0.06
C ARG A 165 -12.98 1.61 1.22
N TRP A 166 -13.23 0.40 1.67
CA TRP A 166 -12.39 -0.33 2.60
C TRP A 166 -12.09 -1.71 2.02
N ASP A 167 -10.82 -2.09 2.01
CA ASP A 167 -10.39 -3.42 1.61
C ASP A 167 -9.36 -4.01 2.59
N VAL A 168 -9.30 -5.33 2.57
CA VAL A 168 -8.38 -6.12 3.37
C VAL A 168 -7.94 -7.33 2.55
N GLY A 169 -6.70 -7.69 2.67
CA GLY A 169 -6.14 -8.83 1.96
C GLY A 169 -4.82 -9.30 2.55
N ASP A 170 -4.32 -10.36 1.94
CA ASP A 170 -3.03 -10.97 2.24
C ASP A 170 -2.03 -10.55 1.16
N GLU A 171 -1.11 -9.66 1.51
CA GLU A 171 -0.04 -9.27 0.59
C GLU A 171 1.12 -10.25 0.72
N MET A 172 1.23 -11.11 -0.28
CA MET A 172 2.26 -12.13 -0.37
C MET A 172 3.44 -11.62 -1.20
N TYR A 173 4.62 -11.48 -0.61
CA TYR A 173 5.82 -11.21 -1.38
C TYR A 173 6.74 -12.42 -1.45
N PHE A 174 7.48 -12.50 -2.56
CA PHE A 174 8.31 -13.64 -2.91
C PHE A 174 9.80 -13.26 -2.84
N ASN A 175 10.44 -13.67 -1.74
CA ASN A 175 11.87 -13.50 -1.54
C ASN A 175 12.43 -14.72 -0.81
N SER A 176 13.08 -15.64 -1.55
CA SER A 176 13.58 -16.92 -1.02
C SER A 176 12.53 -17.74 -0.26
N GLY A 177 11.25 -17.47 -0.50
CA GLY A 177 10.08 -18.07 0.13
C GLY A 177 8.85 -17.22 -0.11
N THR A 178 7.70 -17.65 0.39
CA THR A 178 6.45 -16.88 0.37
C THR A 178 6.22 -16.31 1.76
N HIS A 179 6.05 -15.00 1.85
CA HIS A 179 5.81 -14.28 3.10
C HIS A 179 4.45 -13.61 3.03
N HIS A 180 3.63 -13.87 4.06
CA HIS A 180 2.26 -13.41 4.16
C HIS A 180 2.16 -12.19 5.07
N ASN A 181 1.54 -11.11 4.60
CA ASN A 181 1.38 -9.88 5.35
C ASN A 181 -0.07 -9.39 5.28
N LEU A 182 -0.60 -8.97 6.41
CA LEU A 182 -1.93 -8.37 6.44
C LEU A 182 -1.84 -6.93 5.94
N ARG A 183 -2.63 -6.60 4.92
CA ARG A 183 -2.80 -5.24 4.43
C ARG A 183 -4.25 -4.81 4.49
N MET A 184 -4.49 -3.57 4.91
CA MET A 184 -5.81 -2.94 4.92
C MET A 184 -5.70 -1.55 4.31
N ALA A 185 -6.64 -1.21 3.44
CA ALA A 185 -6.71 0.12 2.85
C ALA A 185 -8.09 0.73 3.03
N PHE A 186 -8.14 2.03 3.35
CA PHE A 186 -9.38 2.77 3.52
C PHE A 186 -9.25 4.16 2.92
N GLY A 187 -10.23 4.57 2.10
CA GLY A 187 -10.20 5.91 1.54
C GLY A 187 -11.37 6.27 0.64
N PRO A 188 -11.49 7.55 0.29
CA PRO A 188 -12.45 8.04 -0.66
C PRO A 188 -12.02 7.76 -2.11
N PHE A 189 -13.03 7.66 -2.97
CA PHE A 189 -12.84 7.58 -4.42
C PHE A 189 -13.91 8.37 -5.15
N ILE A 190 -13.63 8.72 -6.39
CA ILE A 190 -14.56 9.36 -7.32
C ILE A 190 -14.70 8.52 -8.58
N ARG A 191 -15.91 8.54 -9.17
CA ARG A 191 -16.26 7.87 -10.43
C ARG A 191 -16.65 8.88 -11.48
N PHE A 192 -16.23 8.66 -12.71
CA PHE A 192 -16.54 9.50 -13.89
C PHE A 192 -16.49 8.70 -15.19
#